data_0b9707711b20bdee7350f34760492459
#
_entry.id   0b9707711b20bdee7350f34760492459
#
_cell.length_a   1.000
_cell.length_b   1.000
_cell.length_c   1.000
_cell.angle_alpha   90.00
_cell.angle_beta   90.00
_cell.angle_gamma   90.00
#
_symmetry.space_group_name_H-M   'P 1'
#
loop_
_entity.id
_entity.type
_entity.pdbx_description
1 polymer ?
#
loop_
_entity_poly.entity_id
_entity_poly.type
_entity_poly.pdbx_seq_one_letter_code
_entity_poly.pdbx_strand_id
1 'polypeptide(L)'
;MKKYKFAKTVIRSRVQGVYSEVNSILDGTDNAQNKEKYKDVIDCIPVMNELAQILIKKRKDRGAPDIKSSESKVICDENGICIDIKREYRRFGGIIEEFMLMANNSAAKVGMKKEIPFVYRVHENPPAEKIESLKTTLEHSA
;
A
#
# COMPACT_ATOMS: atom_id res chain seq x y z
N MET A 1 15.15 -8.20 5.48
CA MET A 1 15.34 -7.43 6.72
C MET A 1 16.11 -8.29 7.71
N LYS A 2 17.25 -7.80 8.21
CA LYS A 2 18.14 -8.58 9.10
C LYS A 2 17.83 -8.38 10.59
N LYS A 3 17.35 -7.19 10.96
CA LYS A 3 17.02 -6.83 12.35
C LYS A 3 15.78 -5.94 12.40
N TYR A 4 14.97 -6.08 13.44
CA TYR A 4 13.84 -5.21 13.78
C TYR A 4 13.71 -5.14 15.31
N LYS A 5 13.12 -4.05 15.81
CA LYS A 5 12.90 -3.81 17.23
C LYS A 5 11.50 -3.22 17.40
N PHE A 6 10.78 -3.73 18.39
CA PHE A 6 9.53 -3.14 18.85
C PHE A 6 9.79 -2.43 20.17
N ALA A 7 9.27 -1.23 20.32
CA ALA A 7 9.38 -0.45 21.53
C ALA A 7 8.09 0.35 21.75
N LYS A 8 7.73 0.57 22.98
CA LYS A 8 6.70 1.56 23.36
C LYS A 8 7.31 2.94 23.18
N THR A 9 6.68 3.78 22.39
CA THR A 9 7.21 5.11 22.02
C THR A 9 6.11 6.16 22.08
N VAL A 10 6.53 7.42 22.22
CA VAL A 10 5.67 8.58 21.98
C VAL A 10 6.03 9.11 20.60
N ILE A 11 5.02 9.32 19.77
CA ILE A 11 5.21 9.84 18.40
C ILE A 11 4.56 11.23 18.28
N ARG A 12 5.13 12.06 17.39
CA ARG A 12 4.56 13.33 16.97
C ARG A 12 4.53 13.36 15.46
N SER A 13 3.32 13.47 14.89
CA SER A 13 3.16 13.65 13.45
C SER A 13 3.75 15.01 13.03
N ARG A 14 4.55 15.01 11.97
CA ARG A 14 5.15 16.22 11.41
C ARG A 14 4.30 16.81 10.31
N VAL A 15 3.66 15.94 9.52
CA VAL A 15 2.81 16.33 8.40
C VAL A 15 1.68 15.33 8.22
N GLN A 16 0.50 15.81 7.90
CA GLN A 16 -0.58 14.99 7.39
C GLN A 16 -0.40 14.87 5.87
N GLY A 17 0.11 13.71 5.44
CA GLY A 17 0.42 13.44 4.05
C GLY A 17 -0.85 13.19 3.23
N VAL A 18 -0.85 13.72 2.00
CA VAL A 18 -1.87 13.48 0.99
C VAL A 18 -1.20 12.84 -0.22
N TYR A 19 -1.77 11.75 -0.74
CA TYR A 19 -1.15 10.98 -1.83
C TYR A 19 -0.83 11.82 -3.07
N SER A 20 -1.74 12.69 -3.50
CA SER A 20 -1.53 13.56 -4.65
C SER A 20 -0.37 14.55 -4.46
N GLU A 21 -0.22 15.08 -3.25
CA GLU A 21 0.89 15.99 -2.91
C GLU A 21 2.23 15.26 -2.88
N VAL A 22 2.28 14.07 -2.27
CA VAL A 22 3.49 13.23 -2.26
C VAL A 22 3.87 12.80 -3.66
N ASN A 23 2.88 12.52 -4.53
CA ASN A 23 3.11 12.22 -5.94
C ASN A 23 3.77 13.39 -6.66
N SER A 24 3.24 14.62 -6.47
CA SER A 24 3.81 15.79 -7.13
C SER A 24 5.24 16.07 -6.67
N ILE A 25 5.57 15.78 -5.39
CA ILE A 25 6.95 15.88 -4.89
C ILE A 25 7.86 14.88 -5.60
N LEU A 26 7.43 13.64 -5.75
CA LEU A 26 8.22 12.58 -6.40
C LEU A 26 8.36 12.77 -7.91
N ASP A 27 7.34 13.36 -8.55
CA ASP A 27 7.35 13.68 -9.98
C ASP A 27 8.07 15.03 -10.28
N GLY A 28 8.47 15.78 -9.25
CA GLY A 28 9.10 17.10 -9.39
C GLY A 28 8.14 18.20 -9.89
N THR A 29 6.83 17.99 -9.73
CA THR A 29 5.77 18.92 -10.16
C THR A 29 5.12 19.65 -8.99
N ASP A 30 5.74 19.59 -7.80
CA ASP A 30 5.27 20.18 -6.58
C ASP A 30 5.36 21.74 -6.62
N ASN A 31 4.47 22.36 -5.86
CA ASN A 31 4.42 23.82 -5.73
C ASN A 31 5.09 24.28 -4.42
N ALA A 32 5.26 25.61 -4.28
CA ALA A 32 5.88 26.22 -3.10
C ALA A 32 5.12 25.88 -1.79
N GLN A 33 3.80 25.76 -1.85
CA GLN A 33 2.99 25.41 -0.69
C GLN A 33 3.27 23.96 -0.23
N ASN A 34 3.40 23.02 -1.15
CA ASN A 34 3.76 21.63 -0.84
C ASN A 34 5.16 21.57 -0.26
N LYS A 35 6.15 22.30 -0.82
CA LYS A 35 7.50 22.36 -0.29
C LYS A 35 7.53 22.83 1.15
N GLU A 36 6.81 23.89 1.46
CA GLU A 36 6.74 24.42 2.84
C GLU A 36 6.03 23.43 3.78
N LYS A 37 4.90 22.84 3.34
CA LYS A 37 4.16 21.84 4.14
C LYS A 37 4.99 20.62 4.48
N TYR A 38 5.81 20.15 3.55
CA TYR A 38 6.60 18.89 3.68
C TYR A 38 8.07 19.14 4.04
N LYS A 39 8.49 20.36 4.31
CA LYS A 39 9.91 20.74 4.50
C LYS A 39 10.67 19.85 5.49
N ASP A 40 10.03 19.44 6.58
CA ASP A 40 10.66 18.60 7.61
C ASP A 40 10.86 17.14 7.19
N VAL A 41 10.21 16.69 6.12
CA VAL A 41 10.17 15.28 5.70
C VAL A 41 10.43 15.08 4.21
N ILE A 42 10.57 16.15 3.44
CA ILE A 42 10.66 16.10 1.98
C ILE A 42 11.81 15.21 1.49
N ASP A 43 12.96 15.25 2.16
CA ASP A 43 14.13 14.44 1.81
C ASP A 43 13.93 12.95 2.09
N CYS A 44 12.99 12.61 2.99
CA CYS A 44 12.68 11.22 3.30
C CYS A 44 11.79 10.57 2.23
N ILE A 45 10.99 11.36 1.50
CA ILE A 45 10.00 10.85 0.54
C ILE A 45 10.65 10.04 -0.59
N PRO A 46 11.70 10.53 -1.28
CA PRO A 46 12.39 9.74 -2.30
C PRO A 46 13.00 8.44 -1.75
N VAL A 47 13.59 8.50 -0.54
CA VAL A 47 14.19 7.31 0.11
C VAL A 47 13.12 6.27 0.47
N MET A 48 11.96 6.71 0.95
CA MET A 48 10.81 5.83 1.21
C MET A 48 10.32 5.18 -0.09
N ASN A 49 10.24 5.95 -1.17
CA ASN A 49 9.84 5.41 -2.47
C ASN A 49 10.86 4.37 -2.99
N GLU A 50 12.15 4.65 -2.91
CA GLU A 50 13.21 3.70 -3.30
C GLU A 50 13.08 2.39 -2.53
N LEU A 51 12.93 2.46 -1.21
CA LEU A 51 12.72 1.25 -0.38
C LEU A 51 11.46 0.50 -0.79
N ALA A 52 10.35 1.19 -1.05
CA ALA A 52 9.11 0.57 -1.50
C ALA A 52 9.29 -0.16 -2.84
N GLN A 53 10.00 0.44 -3.81
CA GLN A 53 10.29 -0.22 -5.08
C GLN A 53 11.13 -1.49 -4.91
N ILE A 54 12.12 -1.48 -4.00
CA ILE A 54 12.90 -2.68 -3.67
C ILE A 54 12.00 -3.78 -3.07
N LEU A 55 11.05 -3.40 -2.19
CA LEU A 55 10.13 -4.35 -1.56
C LEU A 55 9.14 -4.92 -2.57
N ILE A 56 8.58 -4.09 -3.45
CA ILE A 56 7.69 -4.50 -4.55
C ILE A 56 8.42 -5.51 -5.45
N LYS A 57 9.64 -5.17 -5.87
CA LYS A 57 10.44 -6.09 -6.69
C LYS A 57 10.62 -7.44 -6.01
N LYS A 58 11.04 -7.45 -4.75
CA LYS A 58 11.20 -8.70 -3.97
C LYS A 58 9.91 -9.48 -3.83
N ARG A 59 8.76 -8.82 -3.77
CA ARG A 59 7.44 -9.46 -3.73
C ARG A 59 7.11 -10.10 -5.07
N LYS A 60 7.34 -9.40 -6.18
CA LYS A 60 7.17 -9.93 -7.54
C LYS A 60 8.08 -11.13 -7.81
N ASP A 61 9.35 -11.05 -7.43
CA ASP A 61 10.33 -12.14 -7.58
C ASP A 61 9.92 -13.42 -6.82
N ARG A 62 9.06 -13.29 -5.80
CA ARG A 62 8.47 -14.43 -5.06
C ARG A 62 7.18 -14.97 -5.68
N GLY A 63 6.74 -14.44 -6.82
CA GLY A 63 5.54 -14.87 -7.53
C GLY A 63 4.25 -14.21 -7.06
N ALA A 64 4.31 -13.10 -6.30
CA ALA A 64 3.10 -12.37 -5.96
C ALA A 64 2.49 -11.71 -7.21
N PRO A 65 1.20 -11.93 -7.52
CA PRO A 65 0.56 -11.34 -8.68
C PRO A 65 0.45 -9.82 -8.53
N ASP A 66 0.62 -9.12 -9.65
CA ASP A 66 0.40 -7.67 -9.74
C ASP A 66 -1.03 -7.40 -10.22
N ILE A 67 -1.98 -7.49 -9.30
CA ILE A 67 -3.38 -7.22 -9.61
C ILE A 67 -3.59 -5.71 -9.58
N LYS A 68 -3.67 -5.10 -10.77
CA LYS A 68 -3.99 -3.68 -10.91
C LYS A 68 -5.48 -3.48 -10.64
N SER A 69 -5.84 -3.06 -9.45
CA SER A 69 -7.20 -2.60 -9.17
C SER A 69 -7.26 -1.08 -9.25
N SER A 70 -8.22 -0.56 -10.01
CA SER A 70 -8.61 0.85 -9.94
C SER A 70 -9.73 1.00 -8.92
N GLU A 71 -9.62 1.96 -8.01
CA GLU A 71 -10.76 2.34 -7.18
C GLU A 71 -11.56 3.42 -7.90
N SER A 72 -12.87 3.21 -7.98
CA SER A 72 -13.79 4.21 -8.49
C SER A 72 -14.31 5.03 -7.31
N LYS A 73 -14.07 6.34 -7.35
CA LYS A 73 -14.60 7.30 -6.39
C LYS A 73 -15.80 8.00 -6.98
N VAL A 74 -16.93 7.83 -6.33
CA VAL A 74 -18.15 8.55 -6.70
C VAL A 74 -18.04 9.99 -6.15
N ILE A 75 -18.25 10.96 -7.02
CA ILE A 75 -18.32 12.37 -6.66
C ILE A 75 -19.79 12.78 -6.67
N CYS A 76 -20.26 13.26 -5.54
CA CYS A 76 -21.62 13.75 -5.40
C CYS A 76 -21.66 15.28 -5.26
N ASP A 77 -22.77 15.87 -5.66
CA ASP A 77 -23.08 17.26 -5.38
C ASP A 77 -23.51 17.48 -3.92
N GLU A 78 -23.87 18.71 -3.57
CA GLU A 78 -24.32 19.10 -2.22
C GLU A 78 -25.61 18.37 -1.78
N ASN A 79 -26.38 17.82 -2.73
CA ASN A 79 -27.60 17.06 -2.50
C ASN A 79 -27.36 15.55 -2.43
N GLY A 80 -26.11 15.09 -2.57
CA GLY A 80 -25.76 13.68 -2.58
C GLY A 80 -26.00 12.98 -3.92
N ILE A 81 -26.29 13.72 -5.00
CA ILE A 81 -26.51 13.18 -6.34
C ILE A 81 -25.13 12.92 -6.99
N CYS A 82 -24.93 11.73 -7.55
CA CYS A 82 -23.70 11.39 -8.26
C CYS A 82 -23.57 12.27 -9.52
N ILE A 83 -22.50 13.07 -9.58
CA ILE A 83 -22.18 13.94 -10.72
C ILE A 83 -21.00 13.45 -11.54
N ASP A 84 -20.13 12.58 -10.96
CA ASP A 84 -18.96 12.03 -11.66
C ASP A 84 -18.48 10.75 -10.97
N ILE A 85 -17.77 9.91 -11.72
CA ILE A 85 -17.08 8.71 -11.23
C ILE A 85 -15.63 8.81 -11.65
N LYS A 86 -14.73 9.15 -10.75
CA LYS A 86 -13.30 9.20 -11.00
C LYS A 86 -12.65 7.87 -10.70
N ARG A 87 -11.88 7.36 -11.65
CA ARG A 87 -10.98 6.22 -11.41
C ARG A 87 -9.65 6.73 -10.86
N GLU A 88 -9.38 6.43 -9.60
CA GLU A 88 -8.08 6.73 -9.00
C GLU A 88 -7.16 5.52 -9.16
N TYR A 89 -6.11 5.70 -9.93
CA TYR A 89 -5.02 4.72 -9.99
C TYR A 89 -4.09 5.00 -8.81
N ARG A 90 -4.03 4.09 -7.87
CA ARG A 90 -3.12 4.20 -6.71
C ARG A 90 -1.68 4.03 -7.16
N ARG A 91 -1.06 5.10 -7.64
CA ARG A 91 0.35 5.09 -8.03
C ARG A 91 1.28 4.91 -6.82
N PHE A 92 0.90 5.46 -5.67
CA PHE A 92 1.72 5.53 -4.45
C PHE A 92 1.10 4.86 -3.21
N GLY A 93 -0.02 4.22 -3.35
CA GLY A 93 -0.49 3.26 -2.33
C GLY A 93 0.60 2.23 -1.97
N GLY A 94 1.52 1.97 -2.92
CA GLY A 94 2.63 1.04 -2.75
C GLY A 94 3.61 1.37 -1.62
N ILE A 95 3.91 2.65 -1.33
CA ILE A 95 4.85 2.98 -0.24
C ILE A 95 4.27 2.55 1.11
N ILE A 96 3.07 3.00 1.42
CA ILE A 96 2.41 2.69 2.70
C ILE A 96 2.06 1.21 2.77
N GLU A 97 1.55 0.64 1.67
CA GLU A 97 1.23 -0.79 1.58
C GLU A 97 2.45 -1.67 1.90
N GLU A 98 3.58 -1.45 1.24
CA GLU A 98 4.79 -2.24 1.47
C GLU A 98 5.34 -2.07 2.89
N PHE A 99 5.24 -0.87 3.47
CA PHE A 99 5.66 -0.63 4.85
C PHE A 99 4.73 -1.31 5.85
N MET A 100 3.42 -1.28 5.60
CA MET A 100 2.44 -2.03 6.41
C MET A 100 2.68 -3.53 6.31
N LEU A 101 2.91 -4.07 5.12
CA LEU A 101 3.24 -5.49 4.93
C LEU A 101 4.51 -5.88 5.68
N MET A 102 5.54 -5.03 5.63
CA MET A 102 6.78 -5.27 6.36
C MET A 102 6.58 -5.21 7.87
N ALA A 103 5.79 -4.27 8.38
CA ALA A 103 5.46 -4.16 9.80
C ALA A 103 4.65 -5.37 10.28
N ASN A 104 3.62 -5.78 9.54
CA ASN A 104 2.78 -6.93 9.86
C ASN A 104 3.59 -8.23 9.89
N ASN A 105 4.43 -8.46 8.88
CA ASN A 105 5.34 -9.62 8.85
C ASN A 105 6.31 -9.64 10.04
N SER A 106 6.78 -8.47 10.47
CA SER A 106 7.68 -8.36 11.60
C SER A 106 6.97 -8.64 12.92
N ALA A 107 5.75 -8.14 13.08
CA ALA A 107 4.91 -8.39 14.25
C ALA A 107 4.56 -9.89 14.37
N ALA A 108 4.12 -10.51 13.27
CA ALA A 108 3.83 -11.93 13.23
C ALA A 108 5.04 -12.78 13.63
N LYS A 109 6.23 -12.46 13.11
CA LYS A 109 7.49 -13.16 13.48
C LYS A 109 7.83 -13.03 14.95
N VAL A 110 7.54 -11.88 15.58
CA VAL A 110 7.74 -11.71 17.02
C VAL A 110 6.76 -12.57 17.81
N GLY A 111 5.49 -12.56 17.41
CA GLY A 111 4.46 -13.41 18.03
C GLY A 111 4.88 -14.89 18.01
N MET A 112 5.27 -15.40 16.82
CA MET A 112 5.73 -16.78 16.66
C MET A 112 6.98 -17.09 17.48
N LYS A 113 8.01 -16.22 17.42
CA LYS A 113 9.28 -16.45 18.12
C LYS A 113 9.15 -16.42 19.63
N LYS A 114 8.22 -15.63 20.15
CA LYS A 114 7.98 -15.47 21.61
C LYS A 114 6.88 -16.37 22.12
N GLU A 115 6.22 -17.14 21.23
CA GLU A 115 5.12 -18.06 21.59
C GLU A 115 3.99 -17.37 22.39
N ILE A 116 3.75 -16.08 22.07
CA ILE A 116 2.69 -15.31 22.72
C ILE A 116 1.38 -15.46 21.95
N PRO A 117 0.21 -15.39 22.62
CA PRO A 117 -1.08 -15.32 21.95
C PRO A 117 -1.09 -14.15 20.96
N PHE A 118 -1.36 -14.45 19.68
CA PHE A 118 -1.34 -13.47 18.61
C PHE A 118 -2.37 -13.84 17.54
N VAL A 119 -3.04 -12.84 16.97
CA VAL A 119 -4.02 -13.07 15.90
C VAL A 119 -3.31 -13.06 14.56
N TYR A 120 -3.38 -14.18 13.83
CA TYR A 120 -2.83 -14.32 12.48
C TYR A 120 -3.97 -14.34 11.47
N ARG A 121 -3.83 -13.56 10.40
CA ARG A 121 -4.71 -13.70 9.24
C ARG A 121 -4.14 -14.78 8.32
N VAL A 122 -4.87 -15.87 8.20
CA VAL A 122 -4.49 -17.02 7.38
C VAL A 122 -5.39 -17.07 6.15
N HIS A 123 -4.83 -17.40 5.00
CA HIS A 123 -5.55 -17.71 3.78
C HIS A 123 -5.22 -19.14 3.37
N GLU A 124 -6.25 -19.96 3.25
CA GLU A 124 -6.14 -21.31 2.69
C GLU A 124 -5.99 -21.26 1.17
N ASN A 125 -5.58 -22.38 0.60
CA ASN A 125 -5.56 -22.51 -0.85
C ASN A 125 -6.99 -22.40 -1.42
N PRO A 126 -7.15 -21.78 -2.61
CA PRO A 126 -8.44 -21.73 -3.25
C PRO A 126 -9.04 -23.13 -3.45
N PRO A 127 -10.34 -23.35 -3.24
CA PRO A 127 -11.00 -24.61 -3.56
C PRO A 127 -10.81 -24.97 -5.03
N ALA A 128 -10.56 -26.25 -5.32
CA ALA A 128 -10.32 -26.73 -6.68
C ALA A 128 -11.45 -26.35 -7.66
N GLU A 129 -12.70 -26.40 -7.20
CA GLU A 129 -13.88 -26.00 -7.97
C GLU A 129 -13.83 -24.54 -8.43
N LYS A 130 -13.35 -23.62 -7.56
CA LYS A 130 -13.20 -22.20 -7.92
C LYS A 130 -12.09 -21.97 -8.94
N ILE A 131 -11.00 -22.75 -8.85
CA ILE A 131 -9.93 -22.70 -9.84
C ILE A 131 -10.43 -23.17 -11.20
N GLU A 132 -11.21 -24.26 -11.24
CA GLU A 132 -11.76 -24.79 -12.47
C GLU A 132 -12.81 -23.84 -13.10
N SER A 133 -13.68 -23.26 -12.28
CA SER A 133 -14.63 -22.23 -12.73
C SER A 133 -13.91 -21.01 -13.31
N LEU A 134 -12.79 -20.57 -12.70
CA LEU A 134 -11.99 -19.46 -13.23
C LEU A 134 -11.36 -19.81 -14.59
N LYS A 135 -10.81 -21.01 -14.75
CA LYS A 135 -10.25 -21.48 -16.03
C LYS A 135 -11.31 -21.45 -17.13
N THR A 136 -12.48 -22.06 -16.86
CA THR A 136 -13.60 -22.05 -17.80
C THR A 136 -14.02 -20.64 -18.21
N THR A 137 -14.08 -19.71 -17.25
CA THR A 137 -14.42 -18.31 -17.53
C THR A 137 -13.38 -17.64 -18.42
N LEU A 138 -12.10 -17.88 -18.18
CA LEU A 138 -11.02 -17.31 -18.98
C LEU A 138 -11.00 -17.87 -20.41
N GLU A 139 -11.26 -19.17 -20.58
CA GLU A 139 -11.34 -19.81 -21.89
C GLU A 139 -12.50 -19.26 -22.76
N HIS A 140 -13.60 -18.84 -22.14
CA HIS A 140 -14.76 -18.24 -22.85
C HIS A 140 -14.60 -16.73 -23.08
N SER A 141 -13.59 -16.09 -22.49
CA SER A 141 -13.36 -14.63 -22.59
C SER A 141 -12.19 -14.26 -23.52
N ALA A 142 -11.52 -15.25 -24.10
CA ALA A 142 -10.44 -15.11 -25.06
C ALA A 142 -10.96 -15.27 -26.50
#